data_d4fddde2a2dd6ae6f52abb9abfacc60e
#
_entry.id   d4fddde2a2dd6ae6f52abb9abfacc60e
#
_cell.length_a   1.000
_cell.length_b   1.000
_cell.length_c   1.000
_cell.angle_alpha   90.00
_cell.angle_beta   90.00
_cell.angle_gamma   90.00
#
_symmetry.space_group_name_H-M   'P 1'
#
loop_
_entity.id
_entity.type
_entity.pdbx_description
1 polymer ?
#
loop_
_entity_poly.entity_id
_entity_poly.type
_entity_poly.pdbx_seq_one_letter_code
_entity_poly.pdbx_strand_id
1 'polypeptide(L)'
;MEANTQEFKKELKKYTGTKQVSAMPMTLGEFRTYSGRDPYSNSEDPGNSYMGYLVKYEDGYESWSPMEVFEKAYHCTETYIDRLQIEYNTETEKLNKLIAFTRSELFNKLPEYKKKKLYIQEKIMRDFVNILSERICDELPDNGIGCCCDSIGPKPEE
;
A
#
# COMPACT_ATOMS: atom_id res chain seq x y z
N MET A 1 47.57 16.11 -10.67
CA MET A 1 46.92 15.54 -9.48
C MET A 1 45.57 14.98 -9.96
N GLU A 2 45.53 13.67 -10.27
CA GLU A 2 44.31 13.03 -10.71
C GLU A 2 43.45 12.70 -9.49
N ALA A 3 42.21 13.23 -9.46
CA ALA A 3 41.27 12.96 -8.41
C ALA A 3 40.79 11.50 -8.55
N ASN A 4 41.15 10.69 -7.58
CA ASN A 4 40.72 9.29 -7.45
C ASN A 4 39.21 9.26 -7.11
N THR A 5 38.36 9.24 -8.15
CA THR A 5 36.93 9.03 -8.01
C THR A 5 36.70 7.54 -7.80
N GLN A 6 36.76 7.12 -6.54
CA GLN A 6 36.32 5.77 -6.17
C GLN A 6 34.82 5.67 -6.45
N GLU A 7 34.44 4.99 -7.56
CA GLU A 7 33.06 4.63 -7.88
C GLU A 7 32.51 3.75 -6.76
N PHE A 8 31.64 4.30 -5.93
CA PHE A 8 30.86 3.54 -4.97
C PHE A 8 29.79 2.74 -5.71
N LYS A 9 30.12 1.57 -6.24
CA LYS A 9 29.14 0.57 -6.70
C LYS A 9 28.47 -0.08 -5.49
N LYS A 10 27.54 0.65 -4.85
CA LYS A 10 26.64 0.05 -3.86
C LYS A 10 25.43 -0.52 -4.59
N GLU A 11 25.17 -1.81 -4.40
CA GLU A 11 23.92 -2.42 -4.87
C GLU A 11 22.72 -1.81 -4.13
N LEU A 12 21.71 -1.34 -4.89
CA LEU A 12 20.46 -0.84 -4.36
C LEU A 12 19.62 -2.03 -3.83
N LYS A 13 19.27 -1.99 -2.57
CA LYS A 13 18.37 -2.95 -1.91
C LYS A 13 16.97 -2.35 -1.80
N LYS A 14 15.95 -3.20 -1.85
CA LYS A 14 14.56 -2.78 -1.63
C LYS A 14 14.29 -2.74 -0.12
N TYR A 15 13.68 -1.66 0.32
CA TYR A 15 13.24 -1.45 1.70
C TYR A 15 11.76 -1.07 1.69
N THR A 16 11.02 -1.54 2.69
CA THR A 16 9.63 -1.16 2.94
C THR A 16 9.60 -0.32 4.22
N GLY A 17 9.04 0.87 4.14
CA GLY A 17 8.88 1.76 5.30
C GLY A 17 7.61 1.42 6.10
N THR A 18 7.67 1.67 7.41
CA THR A 18 6.55 1.51 8.35
C THR A 18 6.19 2.81 9.06
N LYS A 19 6.73 3.95 8.60
CA LYS A 19 6.49 5.25 9.24
C LYS A 19 5.05 5.71 9.04
N GLN A 20 4.45 6.19 10.13
CA GLN A 20 3.23 7.00 10.07
C GLN A 20 3.60 8.46 9.86
N VAL A 21 2.75 9.19 9.14
CA VAL A 21 2.91 10.62 8.87
C VAL A 21 1.55 11.29 9.00
N SER A 22 1.55 12.59 9.30
CA SER A 22 0.36 13.42 9.14
C SER A 22 0.45 14.16 7.81
N ALA A 23 -0.63 14.21 7.05
CA ALA A 23 -0.61 14.87 5.77
C ALA A 23 -1.93 15.59 5.49
N MET A 24 -1.86 16.64 4.66
CA MET A 24 -3.04 17.34 4.15
C MET A 24 -2.85 17.67 2.67
N PRO A 25 -3.93 17.61 1.85
CA PRO A 25 -3.86 18.03 0.47
C PRO A 25 -3.38 19.49 0.36
N MET A 26 -2.43 19.75 -0.53
CA MET A 26 -1.85 21.07 -0.71
C MET A 26 -1.20 21.16 -2.11
N THR A 27 -1.49 22.22 -2.85
CA THR A 27 -0.80 22.47 -4.12
C THR A 27 0.66 22.86 -3.89
N LEU A 28 1.49 22.70 -4.91
CA LEU A 28 2.90 23.11 -4.87
C LEU A 28 3.05 24.61 -4.57
N GLY A 29 2.17 25.44 -5.16
CA GLY A 29 2.18 26.89 -4.92
C GLY A 29 1.84 27.28 -3.49
N GLU A 30 0.86 26.61 -2.87
CA GLU A 30 0.55 26.78 -1.46
C GLU A 30 1.68 26.37 -0.57
N PHE A 31 2.34 25.23 -0.85
CA PHE A 31 3.52 24.79 -0.10
C PHE A 31 4.68 25.76 -0.20
N ARG A 32 4.96 26.28 -1.39
CA ARG A 32 6.01 27.31 -1.59
C ARG A 32 5.73 28.55 -0.73
N THR A 33 4.47 28.99 -0.72
CA THR A 33 4.04 30.15 0.09
C THR A 33 4.13 29.87 1.58
N TYR A 34 3.69 28.67 2.00
CA TYR A 34 3.68 28.25 3.40
C TYR A 34 5.10 28.07 3.97
N SER A 35 5.95 27.31 3.25
CA SER A 35 7.25 26.87 3.76
C SER A 35 8.41 27.79 3.36
N GLY A 36 8.24 28.64 2.36
CA GLY A 36 9.32 29.41 1.74
C GLY A 36 10.34 28.56 0.97
N ARG A 37 10.06 27.27 0.77
CA ARG A 37 10.93 26.28 0.10
C ARG A 37 10.37 25.87 -1.24
N ASP A 38 11.26 25.58 -2.20
CA ASP A 38 10.87 25.03 -3.49
C ASP A 38 11.44 23.62 -3.68
N PRO A 39 10.58 22.56 -3.66
CA PRO A 39 11.02 21.20 -3.90
C PRO A 39 11.59 20.97 -5.31
N TYR A 40 11.28 21.84 -6.26
CA TYR A 40 11.70 21.75 -7.66
C TYR A 40 12.79 22.73 -8.06
N SER A 41 13.48 23.36 -7.11
CA SER A 41 14.54 24.34 -7.38
C SER A 41 15.64 23.85 -8.33
N ASN A 42 15.87 22.52 -8.41
CA ASN A 42 16.92 21.90 -9.23
C ASN A 42 16.35 20.93 -10.29
N SER A 43 15.07 21.01 -10.60
CA SER A 43 14.38 20.10 -11.54
C SER A 43 13.33 20.85 -12.36
N GLU A 44 12.73 20.18 -13.36
CA GLU A 44 11.64 20.75 -14.16
C GLU A 44 10.44 21.06 -13.26
N ASP A 45 9.97 22.32 -13.30
CA ASP A 45 8.87 22.81 -12.47
C ASP A 45 7.52 22.42 -13.08
N PRO A 46 6.69 21.61 -12.38
CA PRO A 46 5.37 21.23 -12.86
C PRO A 46 4.33 22.35 -12.73
N GLY A 47 4.66 23.47 -12.10
CA GLY A 47 3.78 24.62 -11.92
C GLY A 47 3.04 24.63 -10.56
N ASN A 48 2.62 25.83 -10.16
CA ASN A 48 2.02 26.06 -8.84
C ASN A 48 0.70 25.34 -8.57
N SER A 49 -0.07 24.97 -9.61
CA SER A 49 -1.32 24.24 -9.48
C SER A 49 -1.15 22.73 -9.30
N TYR A 50 0.11 22.23 -9.34
CA TYR A 50 0.37 20.81 -9.20
C TYR A 50 -0.07 20.32 -7.83
N MET A 51 -0.93 19.29 -7.83
CA MET A 51 -1.54 18.74 -6.62
C MET A 51 -0.60 17.79 -5.90
N GLY A 52 -0.62 17.87 -4.58
CA GLY A 52 0.17 17.00 -3.70
C GLY A 52 -0.30 17.08 -2.26
N TYR A 53 0.59 16.75 -1.36
CA TYR A 53 0.36 16.75 0.08
C TYR A 53 1.50 17.44 0.81
N LEU A 54 1.14 18.31 1.77
CA LEU A 54 2.04 18.63 2.86
C LEU A 54 2.15 17.41 3.76
N VAL A 55 3.36 16.91 3.96
CA VAL A 55 3.64 15.72 4.79
C VAL A 55 4.46 16.15 5.99
N LYS A 56 3.93 15.86 7.18
CA LYS A 56 4.59 16.14 8.45
C LYS A 56 5.00 14.84 9.13
N TYR A 57 6.27 14.72 9.42
CA TYR A 57 6.87 13.56 10.10
C TYR A 57 6.84 13.73 11.62
N GLU A 58 7.02 12.62 12.35
CA GLU A 58 7.00 12.59 13.83
C GLU A 58 8.06 13.50 14.46
N ASP A 59 9.20 13.68 13.80
CA ASP A 59 10.29 14.57 14.23
C ASP A 59 10.00 16.05 13.98
N GLY A 60 8.84 16.37 13.40
CA GLY A 60 8.42 17.73 13.03
C GLY A 60 8.94 18.20 11.69
N TYR A 61 9.73 17.39 10.97
CA TYR A 61 10.13 17.74 9.60
C TYR A 61 8.89 17.75 8.68
N GLU A 62 8.85 18.74 7.79
CA GLU A 62 7.78 18.91 6.81
C GLU A 62 8.33 18.86 5.39
N SER A 63 7.64 18.18 4.51
CA SER A 63 7.96 18.09 3.08
C SER A 63 6.69 18.18 2.25
N TRP A 64 6.86 18.38 0.95
CA TRP A 64 5.78 18.25 -0.01
C TRP A 64 6.03 17.02 -0.90
N SER A 65 4.95 16.29 -1.18
CA SER A 65 4.99 15.11 -2.05
C SER A 65 3.91 15.22 -3.12
N PRO A 66 4.21 14.91 -4.40
CA PRO A 66 3.18 14.79 -5.42
C PRO A 66 2.08 13.79 -5.03
N MET A 67 0.82 14.09 -5.40
CA MET A 67 -0.35 13.27 -5.06
C MET A 67 -0.14 11.79 -5.40
N GLU A 68 0.24 11.48 -6.63
CA GLU A 68 0.44 10.10 -7.08
C GLU A 68 1.53 9.35 -6.31
N VAL A 69 2.58 10.06 -5.90
CA VAL A 69 3.69 9.46 -5.12
C VAL A 69 3.25 9.20 -3.69
N PHE A 70 2.52 10.16 -3.10
CA PHE A 70 2.04 10.05 -1.73
C PHE A 70 1.00 8.92 -1.58
N GLU A 71 -0.02 8.89 -2.44
CA GLU A 71 -1.11 7.90 -2.37
C GLU A 71 -0.67 6.46 -2.65
N LYS A 72 0.44 6.28 -3.37
CA LYS A 72 1.08 4.95 -3.51
C LYS A 72 1.80 4.48 -2.26
N ALA A 73 2.26 5.41 -1.41
CA ALA A 73 3.07 5.11 -0.23
C ALA A 73 2.27 5.08 1.06
N TYR A 74 1.19 5.86 1.13
CA TYR A 74 0.42 6.07 2.34
C TYR A 74 -1.08 5.95 2.08
N HIS A 75 -1.78 5.36 3.04
CA HIS A 75 -3.24 5.28 3.06
C HIS A 75 -3.78 6.01 4.28
N CYS A 76 -4.92 6.67 4.13
CA CYS A 76 -5.61 7.29 5.25
C CYS A 76 -5.98 6.23 6.31
N THR A 77 -5.75 6.52 7.58
CA THR A 77 -6.00 5.60 8.70
C THR A 77 -6.77 6.26 9.84
N GLU A 78 -7.48 7.35 9.55
CA GLU A 78 -8.17 8.13 10.58
C GLU A 78 -9.32 7.34 11.20
N THR A 79 -10.16 6.74 10.36
CA THR A 79 -11.32 5.98 10.83
C THR A 79 -11.01 4.51 11.05
N TYR A 80 -11.89 3.85 11.81
CA TYR A 80 -11.83 2.39 11.98
C TYR A 80 -12.02 1.67 10.64
N ILE A 81 -12.94 2.17 9.80
CA ILE A 81 -13.24 1.61 8.48
C ILE A 81 -12.02 1.72 7.55
N ASP A 82 -11.32 2.86 7.55
CA ASP A 82 -10.10 3.03 6.74
C ASP A 82 -9.06 1.95 7.08
N ARG A 83 -8.81 1.72 8.37
CA ARG A 83 -7.86 0.71 8.84
C ARG A 83 -8.29 -0.70 8.43
N LEU A 84 -9.58 -1.00 8.58
CA LEU A 84 -10.15 -2.29 8.22
C LEU A 84 -10.05 -2.55 6.70
N GLN A 85 -10.30 -1.52 5.89
CA GLN A 85 -10.18 -1.60 4.42
C GLN A 85 -8.73 -1.83 3.97
N ILE A 86 -7.76 -1.18 4.63
CA ILE A 86 -6.34 -1.39 4.36
C ILE A 86 -5.93 -2.82 4.70
N GLU A 87 -6.37 -3.34 5.86
CA GLU A 87 -6.11 -4.72 6.29
C GLU A 87 -6.68 -5.71 5.28
N TYR A 88 -7.95 -5.54 4.89
CA TYR A 88 -8.62 -6.36 3.88
C TYR A 88 -7.87 -6.37 2.54
N ASN A 89 -7.52 -5.20 2.02
CA ASN A 89 -6.81 -5.08 0.74
C ASN A 89 -5.43 -5.75 0.81
N THR A 90 -4.69 -5.51 1.91
CA THR A 90 -3.36 -6.09 2.13
C THR A 90 -3.40 -7.61 2.20
N GLU A 91 -4.33 -8.17 2.97
CA GLU A 91 -4.44 -9.63 3.12
C GLU A 91 -4.99 -10.29 1.85
N THR A 92 -5.90 -9.63 1.14
CA THR A 92 -6.40 -10.08 -0.18
C THR A 92 -5.26 -10.17 -1.20
N GLU A 93 -4.38 -9.18 -1.27
CA GLU A 93 -3.21 -9.23 -2.16
C GLU A 93 -2.27 -10.40 -1.80
N LYS A 94 -2.00 -10.61 -0.51
CA LYS A 94 -1.15 -11.71 -0.04
C LYS A 94 -1.78 -13.06 -0.39
N LEU A 95 -3.09 -13.21 -0.17
CA LEU A 95 -3.85 -14.41 -0.52
C LEU A 95 -3.76 -14.68 -2.03
N ASN A 96 -4.01 -13.69 -2.86
CA ASN A 96 -3.94 -13.82 -4.32
C ASN A 96 -2.55 -14.24 -4.80
N LYS A 97 -1.48 -13.70 -4.21
CA LYS A 97 -0.09 -14.12 -4.49
C LYS A 97 0.15 -15.56 -4.08
N LEU A 98 -0.37 -15.99 -2.93
CA LEU A 98 -0.26 -17.37 -2.46
C LEU A 98 -1.02 -18.33 -3.38
N ILE A 99 -2.26 -18.01 -3.77
CA ILE A 99 -3.07 -18.80 -4.71
C ILE A 99 -2.34 -18.94 -6.06
N ALA A 100 -1.80 -17.84 -6.58
CA ALA A 100 -1.02 -17.88 -7.83
C ALA A 100 0.22 -18.78 -7.69
N PHE A 101 0.90 -18.73 -6.55
CA PHE A 101 2.06 -19.59 -6.29
C PHE A 101 1.66 -21.06 -6.16
N THR A 102 0.57 -21.42 -5.47
CA THR A 102 0.11 -22.80 -5.30
C THR A 102 -0.30 -23.46 -6.62
N ARG A 103 -0.60 -22.66 -7.66
CA ARG A 103 -0.88 -23.12 -9.03
C ARG A 103 0.33 -23.18 -9.94
N SER A 104 1.51 -22.79 -9.46
CA SER A 104 2.73 -22.70 -10.27
C SER A 104 3.50 -24.02 -10.33
N GLU A 105 4.33 -24.19 -11.38
CA GLU A 105 5.25 -25.34 -11.48
C GLU A 105 6.28 -25.37 -10.34
N LEU A 106 6.65 -24.21 -9.80
CA LEU A 106 7.58 -24.12 -8.67
C LEU A 106 6.99 -24.74 -7.40
N PHE A 107 5.70 -24.57 -7.19
CA PHE A 107 5.00 -25.22 -6.07
C PHE A 107 5.05 -26.73 -6.18
N ASN A 108 4.89 -27.30 -7.40
CA ASN A 108 4.93 -28.75 -7.63
C ASN A 108 6.29 -29.37 -7.25
N LYS A 109 7.38 -28.59 -7.31
CA LYS A 109 8.74 -29.02 -6.94
C LYS A 109 8.98 -29.00 -5.43
N LEU A 110 8.07 -28.48 -4.63
CA LEU A 110 8.23 -28.41 -3.17
C LEU A 110 8.00 -29.78 -2.52
N PRO A 111 8.70 -30.07 -1.39
CA PRO A 111 8.39 -31.23 -0.55
C PRO A 111 6.96 -31.18 -0.01
N GLU A 112 6.34 -32.34 0.14
CA GLU A 112 4.93 -32.47 0.56
C GLU A 112 4.61 -31.74 1.88
N TYR A 113 5.50 -31.76 2.87
CA TYR A 113 5.28 -31.05 4.13
C TYR A 113 5.21 -29.52 3.97
N LYS A 114 5.92 -28.94 2.98
CA LYS A 114 5.83 -27.51 2.65
C LYS A 114 4.52 -27.19 1.94
N LYS A 115 4.11 -28.03 0.98
CA LYS A 115 2.84 -27.91 0.26
C LYS A 115 1.66 -27.91 1.25
N LYS A 116 1.65 -28.88 2.19
CA LYS A 116 0.61 -28.95 3.23
C LYS A 116 0.51 -27.67 4.06
N LYS A 117 1.65 -27.08 4.47
CA LYS A 117 1.64 -25.83 5.22
C LYS A 117 1.08 -24.66 4.42
N LEU A 118 1.43 -24.56 3.13
CA LEU A 118 0.94 -23.50 2.26
C LEU A 118 -0.57 -23.63 1.98
N TYR A 119 -1.11 -24.84 1.81
CA TYR A 119 -2.55 -25.05 1.69
C TYR A 119 -3.31 -24.69 2.96
N ILE A 120 -2.77 -25.04 4.14
CA ILE A 120 -3.36 -24.62 5.42
C ILE A 120 -3.33 -23.09 5.54
N GLN A 121 -2.21 -22.47 5.17
CA GLN A 121 -2.08 -21.00 5.17
C GLN A 121 -3.10 -20.35 4.23
N GLU A 122 -3.26 -20.85 3.00
CA GLU A 122 -4.24 -20.36 2.03
C GLU A 122 -5.67 -20.41 2.61
N LYS A 123 -6.04 -21.53 3.23
CA LYS A 123 -7.36 -21.68 3.86
C LYS A 123 -7.59 -20.66 4.96
N ILE A 124 -6.63 -20.53 5.91
CA ILE A 124 -6.75 -19.58 7.03
C ILE A 124 -6.82 -18.14 6.52
N MET A 125 -6.01 -17.77 5.53
CA MET A 125 -6.05 -16.43 4.94
C MET A 125 -7.38 -16.16 4.23
N ARG A 126 -7.95 -17.14 3.56
CA ARG A 126 -9.26 -17.02 2.91
C ARG A 126 -10.36 -16.77 3.94
N ASP A 127 -10.38 -17.56 5.01
CA ASP A 127 -11.35 -17.39 6.10
C ASP A 127 -11.20 -16.02 6.75
N PHE A 128 -9.96 -15.56 6.95
CA PHE A 128 -9.68 -14.24 7.52
C PHE A 128 -10.13 -13.08 6.62
N VAL A 129 -9.84 -13.14 5.32
CA VAL A 129 -10.30 -12.14 4.34
C VAL A 129 -11.84 -12.08 4.29
N ASN A 130 -12.52 -13.22 4.39
CA ASN A 130 -13.99 -13.25 4.44
C ASN A 130 -14.52 -12.53 5.68
N ILE A 131 -13.96 -12.79 6.87
CA ILE A 131 -14.34 -12.09 8.11
C ILE A 131 -14.11 -10.58 7.99
N LEU A 132 -12.98 -10.14 7.41
CA LEU A 132 -12.73 -8.72 7.19
C LEU A 132 -13.77 -8.10 6.26
N SER A 133 -14.17 -8.81 5.19
CA SER A 133 -15.22 -8.38 4.28
C SER A 133 -16.57 -8.22 4.98
N GLU A 134 -16.95 -9.19 5.80
CA GLU A 134 -18.19 -9.16 6.58
C GLU A 134 -18.19 -7.95 7.54
N ARG A 135 -17.10 -7.74 8.28
CA ARG A 135 -16.95 -6.59 9.20
C ARG A 135 -17.05 -5.24 8.48
N ILE A 136 -16.51 -5.13 7.26
CA ILE A 136 -16.66 -3.91 6.45
C ILE A 136 -18.12 -3.70 6.07
N CYS A 137 -18.82 -4.77 5.67
CA CYS A 137 -20.25 -4.71 5.34
C CYS A 137 -21.11 -4.28 6.54
N ASP A 138 -20.80 -4.76 7.74
CA ASP A 138 -21.53 -4.43 8.97
C ASP A 138 -21.44 -2.93 9.33
N GLU A 139 -20.33 -2.27 8.96
CA GLU A 139 -20.10 -0.85 9.24
C GLU A 139 -20.66 0.09 8.14
N LEU A 140 -21.04 -0.44 6.99
CA LEU A 140 -21.64 0.36 5.93
C LEU A 140 -23.15 0.55 6.19
N PRO A 141 -23.69 1.76 6.02
CA PRO A 141 -25.12 1.97 6.15
C PRO A 141 -25.87 1.11 5.12
N ASP A 142 -26.98 0.52 5.57
CA ASP A 142 -27.83 -0.36 4.78
C ASP A 142 -28.54 0.41 3.64
N ASN A 143 -27.79 0.73 2.57
CA ASN A 143 -28.27 1.52 1.42
C ASN A 143 -29.05 0.64 0.39
N GLY A 144 -29.49 -0.58 0.78
CA GLY A 144 -30.26 -1.45 -0.10
C GLY A 144 -29.50 -2.03 -1.31
N ILE A 145 -28.20 -1.80 -1.38
CA ILE A 145 -27.31 -2.44 -2.35
C ILE A 145 -26.78 -3.67 -1.64
N GLY A 146 -27.26 -4.83 -2.04
CA GLY A 146 -26.86 -6.12 -1.47
C GLY A 146 -25.33 -6.18 -1.29
N CYS A 147 -24.92 -6.67 -0.13
CA CYS A 147 -23.53 -6.83 0.27
C CYS A 147 -22.75 -7.48 -0.90
N CYS A 148 -21.66 -6.87 -1.33
CA CYS A 148 -20.81 -7.34 -2.44
C CYS A 148 -20.12 -8.69 -2.13
N CYS A 149 -20.49 -9.34 -1.04
CA CYS A 149 -19.92 -10.59 -0.55
C CYS A 149 -20.19 -11.79 -1.49
N ASP A 150 -21.17 -11.67 -2.40
CA ASP A 150 -21.52 -12.75 -3.34
C ASP A 150 -20.58 -12.85 -4.56
N SER A 151 -19.62 -11.92 -4.71
CA SER A 151 -18.81 -11.82 -5.94
C SER A 151 -17.34 -12.23 -5.80
N ILE A 152 -16.87 -12.61 -4.61
CA ILE A 152 -15.44 -12.89 -4.37
C ILE A 152 -15.24 -14.29 -3.80
N GLY A 153 -15.49 -15.29 -4.64
CA GLY A 153 -15.05 -16.66 -4.42
C GLY A 153 -15.43 -17.53 -5.60
N PRO A 154 -14.55 -18.40 -6.10
CA PRO A 154 -14.99 -19.46 -6.99
C PRO A 154 -15.96 -20.34 -6.18
N LYS A 155 -17.20 -20.47 -6.66
CA LYS A 155 -18.17 -21.45 -6.13
C LYS A 155 -17.49 -22.82 -6.11
N PRO A 156 -17.61 -23.61 -5.04
CA PRO A 156 -17.21 -25.01 -5.10
C PRO A 156 -18.03 -25.66 -6.21
N GLU A 157 -17.35 -26.24 -7.19
CA GLU A 157 -17.96 -27.15 -8.13
C GLU A 157 -18.42 -28.38 -7.34
N GLU A 158 -19.71 -28.76 -7.50
CA GLU A 158 -20.31 -29.98 -6.96
C GLU A 158 -19.66 -31.22 -7.56
#